data_20d39202fccdea7ca10dd3c0f01e9bc2
#
_entry.id   20d39202fccdea7ca10dd3c0f01e9bc2
#
_cell.length_a   1.000
_cell.length_b   1.000
_cell.length_c   1.000
_cell.angle_alpha   90.00
_cell.angle_beta   90.00
_cell.angle_gamma   90.00
#
_symmetry.space_group_name_H-M   'P 1'
#
loop_
_entity.id
_entity.type
_entity.pdbx_description
1 polymer ?
#
loop_
_entity_poly.entity_id
_entity_poly.type
_entity_poly.pdbx_seq_one_letter_code
_entity_poly.pdbx_strand_id
1 'polypeptide(L)'
;MGLAYLLARAADTIADTDLIGRAQRLRYLNMFRDQFKGDGVQPQAVQAIQAGLLPHQTAAAERVLLERLPDCLALYRQFDQGDRERIRWLMDVLPNGMEMDLTRFPGSSAQDLSALECPEELDRYTYYVAGCVGEFWTRMVCAHRRAMAHWDVDRMSAIGVRFGKGLQLTNIVKDLARDLHN
;
A
#
# COMPACT_ATOMS: atom_id res chain seq x y z
N MET A 1 3.97 13.77 2.43
CA MET A 1 4.44 12.83 1.39
C MET A 1 5.36 11.74 1.98
N GLY A 2 6.53 12.05 2.56
CA GLY A 2 7.47 11.04 3.05
C GLY A 2 6.88 10.02 4.02
N LEU A 3 6.10 10.46 5.01
CA LEU A 3 5.45 9.54 5.94
C LEU A 3 4.45 8.61 5.27
N ALA A 4 3.63 9.13 4.34
CA ALA A 4 2.68 8.30 3.59
C ALA A 4 3.40 7.21 2.78
N TYR A 5 4.56 7.54 2.20
CA TYR A 5 5.42 6.55 1.54
C TYR A 5 5.91 5.48 2.52
N LEU A 6 6.40 5.88 3.71
CA LEU A 6 6.86 4.91 4.71
C LEU A 6 5.73 3.99 5.18
N LEU A 7 4.53 4.53 5.38
CA LEU A 7 3.36 3.72 5.76
C LEU A 7 2.94 2.77 4.63
N ALA A 8 2.93 3.23 3.37
CA ALA A 8 2.67 2.38 2.22
C ALA A 8 3.73 1.27 2.09
N ARG A 9 5.02 1.62 2.28
CA ARG A 9 6.11 0.64 2.26
C ARG A 9 6.02 -0.37 3.41
N ALA A 10 5.53 0.04 4.59
CA ALA A 10 5.29 -0.90 5.69
C ALA A 10 4.17 -1.90 5.35
N ALA A 11 3.08 -1.44 4.71
CA ALA A 11 2.03 -2.34 4.22
C ALA A 11 2.57 -3.35 3.20
N ASP A 12 3.38 -2.88 2.26
CA ASP A 12 4.08 -3.66 1.24
C ASP A 12 4.96 -4.76 1.90
N THR A 13 5.83 -4.35 2.82
CA THR A 13 6.69 -5.28 3.58
C THR A 13 5.89 -6.34 4.34
N ILE A 14 4.71 -5.99 4.88
CA ILE A 14 3.82 -6.95 5.55
C ILE A 14 3.22 -7.94 4.55
N ALA A 15 2.82 -7.45 3.37
CA ALA A 15 2.15 -8.27 2.36
C ALA A 15 3.10 -9.17 1.58
N ASP A 16 4.32 -8.68 1.24
CA ASP A 16 5.23 -9.34 0.30
C ASP A 16 6.21 -10.33 0.96
N THR A 17 6.26 -10.38 2.29
CA THR A 17 7.20 -11.28 2.95
C THR A 17 6.85 -12.76 2.74
N ASP A 18 7.76 -13.53 2.17
CA ASP A 18 7.60 -14.99 1.99
C ASP A 18 7.91 -15.79 3.26
N LEU A 19 8.32 -15.11 4.32
CA LEU A 19 8.85 -15.72 5.55
C LEU A 19 7.76 -16.22 6.49
N ILE A 20 6.51 -15.80 6.28
CA ILE A 20 5.34 -16.20 7.05
C ILE A 20 4.19 -16.58 6.12
N GLY A 21 3.31 -17.47 6.59
CA GLY A 21 2.18 -17.96 5.82
C GLY A 21 1.20 -16.83 5.43
N ARG A 22 0.56 -16.99 4.27
CA ARG A 22 -0.38 -16.03 3.67
C ARG A 22 -1.48 -15.57 4.64
N ALA A 23 -2.12 -16.48 5.35
CA ALA A 23 -3.17 -16.15 6.31
C ALA A 23 -2.66 -15.20 7.41
N GLN A 24 -1.40 -15.33 7.79
CA GLN A 24 -0.77 -14.48 8.79
C GLN A 24 -0.40 -13.11 8.22
N ARG A 25 0.08 -13.06 6.96
CA ARG A 25 0.30 -11.78 6.24
C ARG A 25 -1.00 -10.99 6.15
N LEU A 26 -2.08 -11.63 5.73
CA LEU A 26 -3.41 -11.01 5.62
C LEU A 26 -3.91 -10.50 6.98
N ARG A 27 -3.71 -11.30 8.04
CA ARG A 27 -4.04 -10.87 9.42
C ARG A 27 -3.25 -9.63 9.83
N TYR A 28 -1.94 -9.61 9.60
CA TYR A 28 -1.10 -8.47 9.94
C TYR A 28 -1.40 -7.23 9.10
N LEU A 29 -1.70 -7.39 7.82
CA LEU A 29 -2.15 -6.31 6.95
C LEU A 29 -3.44 -5.66 7.48
N ASN A 30 -4.41 -6.47 7.90
CA ASN A 30 -5.64 -5.96 8.50
C ASN A 30 -5.38 -5.26 9.85
N MET A 31 -4.55 -5.84 10.71
CA MET A 31 -4.14 -5.20 11.97
C MET A 31 -3.43 -3.87 11.74
N PHE A 32 -2.65 -3.75 10.66
CA PHE A 32 -2.02 -2.51 10.25
C PHE A 32 -3.04 -1.49 9.75
N ARG A 33 -3.98 -1.87 8.88
CA ARG A 33 -5.09 -1.00 8.42
C ARG A 33 -5.91 -0.45 9.58
N ASP A 34 -6.17 -1.26 10.60
CA ASP A 34 -6.96 -0.87 11.75
C ASP A 34 -6.29 0.24 12.58
N GLN A 35 -4.96 0.45 12.44
CA GLN A 35 -4.27 1.59 13.08
C GLN A 35 -4.73 2.96 12.56
N PHE A 36 -5.36 3.01 11.38
CA PHE A 36 -5.87 4.24 10.77
C PHE A 36 -7.37 4.43 11.00
N LYS A 37 -8.06 3.43 11.55
CA LYS A 37 -9.47 3.50 11.93
C LYS A 37 -9.59 4.00 13.39
N GLY A 38 -10.35 5.07 13.61
CA GLY A 38 -10.53 5.64 14.95
C GLY A 38 -9.36 6.50 15.45
N ASP A 39 -9.38 6.84 16.74
CA ASP A 39 -8.49 7.86 17.32
C ASP A 39 -7.28 7.29 18.09
N GLY A 40 -7.15 5.96 18.19
CA GLY A 40 -6.10 5.32 19.00
C GLY A 40 -5.20 4.33 18.23
N VAL A 41 -3.86 4.36 18.48
CA VAL A 41 -3.00 3.22 18.13
C VAL A 41 -3.41 2.04 19.00
N GLN A 42 -3.43 0.87 18.40
CA GLN A 42 -3.53 -0.39 19.13
C GLN A 42 -2.11 -0.94 19.33
N PRO A 43 -1.41 -0.60 20.43
CA PRO A 43 0.00 -0.97 20.63
C PRO A 43 0.22 -2.49 20.55
N GLN A 44 -0.72 -3.26 21.04
CA GLN A 44 -0.66 -4.72 21.02
C GLN A 44 -0.66 -5.27 19.59
N ALA A 45 -1.44 -4.65 18.69
CA ALA A 45 -1.46 -5.03 17.28
C ALA A 45 -0.14 -4.71 16.59
N VAL A 46 0.44 -3.54 16.86
CA VAL A 46 1.77 -3.15 16.32
C VAL A 46 2.86 -4.09 16.84
N GLN A 47 2.86 -4.41 18.15
CA GLN A 47 3.78 -5.36 18.74
C GLN A 47 3.65 -6.77 18.13
N ALA A 48 2.42 -7.22 17.86
CA ALA A 48 2.18 -8.52 17.22
C ALA A 48 2.75 -8.56 15.79
N ILE A 49 2.57 -7.48 15.00
CA ILE A 49 3.18 -7.35 13.67
C ILE A 49 4.72 -7.41 13.77
N GLN A 50 5.31 -6.62 14.68
CA GLN A 50 6.76 -6.59 14.89
C GLN A 50 7.30 -7.96 15.33
N ALA A 51 6.67 -8.59 16.31
CA ALA A 51 7.08 -9.89 16.81
C ALA A 51 7.01 -11.00 15.74
N GLY A 52 6.04 -10.91 14.83
CA GLY A 52 5.87 -11.88 13.75
C GLY A 52 6.79 -11.66 12.55
N LEU A 53 7.25 -10.44 12.30
CA LEU A 53 8.01 -10.11 11.09
C LEU A 53 9.51 -9.88 11.34
N LEU A 54 9.89 -9.20 12.44
CA LEU A 54 11.28 -8.83 12.70
C LEU A 54 12.25 -10.01 12.78
N PRO A 55 11.90 -11.17 13.38
CA PRO A 55 12.82 -12.30 13.42
C PRO A 55 13.21 -12.83 12.05
N HIS A 56 12.36 -12.60 11.04
CA HIS A 56 12.51 -13.14 9.70
C HIS A 56 13.01 -12.11 8.71
N GLN A 57 12.90 -10.80 9.00
CA GLN A 57 13.24 -9.74 8.05
C GLN A 57 14.76 -9.59 7.90
N THR A 58 15.26 -9.86 6.69
CA THR A 58 16.68 -9.79 6.35
C THR A 58 17.09 -8.47 5.69
N ALA A 59 16.15 -7.79 5.02
CA ALA A 59 16.42 -6.49 4.42
C ALA A 59 16.54 -5.41 5.49
N ALA A 60 17.73 -4.84 5.65
CA ALA A 60 18.04 -3.91 6.75
C ALA A 60 17.10 -2.68 6.78
N ALA A 61 16.78 -2.10 5.62
CA ALA A 61 15.90 -0.94 5.54
C ALA A 61 14.46 -1.25 5.99
N GLU A 62 13.92 -2.41 5.58
CA GLU A 62 12.59 -2.87 5.95
C GLU A 62 12.53 -3.26 7.43
N ARG A 63 13.58 -3.88 7.93
CA ARG A 63 13.72 -4.18 9.35
C ARG A 63 13.64 -2.90 10.19
N VAL A 64 14.43 -1.87 9.86
CA VAL A 64 14.40 -0.56 10.54
C VAL A 64 13.01 0.07 10.44
N LEU A 65 12.36 -0.02 9.29
CA LEU A 65 10.99 0.52 9.11
C LEU A 65 10.00 -0.18 10.04
N LEU A 66 10.03 -1.51 10.13
CA LEU A 66 9.18 -2.27 11.04
C LEU A 66 9.49 -1.97 12.51
N GLU A 67 10.77 -1.86 12.90
CA GLU A 67 11.19 -1.47 14.26
C GLU A 67 10.63 -0.08 14.64
N ARG A 68 10.62 0.85 13.68
CA ARG A 68 10.17 2.22 13.88
C ARG A 68 8.71 2.47 13.47
N LEU A 69 7.93 1.42 13.22
CA LEU A 69 6.52 1.57 12.90
C LEU A 69 5.72 2.35 13.95
N PRO A 70 5.95 2.16 15.27
CA PRO A 70 5.32 2.99 16.31
C PRO A 70 5.60 4.50 16.13
N ASP A 71 6.82 4.87 15.75
CA ASP A 71 7.21 6.27 15.51
C ASP A 71 6.47 6.85 14.30
N CYS A 72 6.35 6.07 13.23
CA CYS A 72 5.58 6.48 12.03
C CYS A 72 4.11 6.73 12.38
N LEU A 73 3.49 5.87 13.18
CA LEU A 73 2.12 6.03 13.63
C LEU A 73 1.94 7.22 14.60
N ALA A 74 2.92 7.44 15.49
CA ALA A 74 2.92 8.60 16.37
C ALA A 74 3.04 9.92 15.59
N LEU A 75 3.91 9.96 14.56
CA LEU A 75 4.06 11.11 13.68
C LEU A 75 2.80 11.38 12.85
N TYR A 76 2.15 10.33 12.31
CA TYR A 76 0.88 10.45 11.60
C TYR A 76 -0.17 11.20 12.41
N ARG A 77 -0.25 10.95 13.72
CA ARG A 77 -1.23 11.59 14.60
C ARG A 77 -0.96 13.05 14.90
N GLN A 78 0.27 13.51 14.69
CA GLN A 78 0.65 14.91 14.87
C GLN A 78 0.30 15.79 13.66
N PHE A 79 -0.08 15.19 12.53
CA PHE A 79 -0.50 15.93 11.35
C PHE A 79 -1.87 16.59 11.57
N ASP A 80 -2.13 17.66 10.83
CA ASP A 80 -3.46 18.27 10.79
C ASP A 80 -4.54 17.27 10.31
N GLN A 81 -5.78 17.60 10.59
CA GLN A 81 -6.90 16.71 10.28
C GLN A 81 -6.99 16.37 8.79
N GLY A 82 -6.78 17.37 7.92
CA GLY A 82 -6.88 17.17 6.48
C GLY A 82 -5.85 16.20 5.94
N ASP A 83 -4.61 16.27 6.42
CA ASP A 83 -3.54 15.34 6.02
C ASP A 83 -3.75 13.95 6.61
N ARG A 84 -4.24 13.87 7.86
CA ARG A 84 -4.61 12.58 8.45
C ARG A 84 -5.73 11.89 7.68
N GLU A 85 -6.74 12.62 7.24
CA GLU A 85 -7.84 12.07 6.45
C GLU A 85 -7.37 11.57 5.09
N ARG A 86 -6.47 12.30 4.41
CA ARG A 86 -5.89 11.87 3.13
C ARG A 86 -5.04 10.60 3.29
N ILE A 87 -4.20 10.54 4.33
CA ILE A 87 -3.38 9.36 4.62
C ILE A 87 -4.26 8.17 5.03
N ARG A 88 -5.28 8.39 5.87
CA ARG A 88 -6.25 7.37 6.26
C ARG A 88 -6.93 6.76 5.03
N TRP A 89 -7.39 7.61 4.13
CA TRP A 89 -8.01 7.17 2.89
C TRP A 89 -7.04 6.31 2.05
N LEU A 90 -5.79 6.73 1.90
CA LEU A 90 -4.79 5.95 1.17
C LEU A 90 -4.56 4.59 1.85
N MET A 91 -4.43 4.55 3.18
CA MET A 91 -4.22 3.32 3.94
C MET A 91 -5.46 2.42 4.02
N ASP A 92 -6.61 2.92 3.64
CA ASP A 92 -7.83 2.10 3.46
C ASP A 92 -7.92 1.50 2.05
N VAL A 93 -7.46 2.22 1.03
CA VAL A 93 -7.60 1.83 -0.38
C VAL A 93 -6.43 0.98 -0.87
N LEU A 94 -5.19 1.42 -0.66
CA LEU A 94 -3.98 0.76 -1.18
C LEU A 94 -3.85 -0.71 -0.73
N PRO A 95 -4.09 -1.08 0.54
CA PRO A 95 -3.98 -2.47 0.96
C PRO A 95 -5.00 -3.43 0.32
N ASN A 96 -6.06 -2.93 -0.34
CA ASN A 96 -6.98 -3.82 -1.07
C ASN A 96 -6.29 -4.48 -2.27
N GLY A 97 -5.32 -3.81 -2.91
CA GLY A 97 -4.49 -4.42 -3.95
C GLY A 97 -3.63 -5.54 -3.39
N MET A 98 -2.97 -5.31 -2.26
CA MET A 98 -2.16 -6.32 -1.55
C MET A 98 -3.01 -7.51 -1.07
N GLU A 99 -4.23 -7.26 -0.62
CA GLU A 99 -5.21 -8.30 -0.28
C GLU A 99 -5.62 -9.11 -1.52
N MET A 100 -5.81 -8.45 -2.67
CA MET A 100 -6.05 -9.14 -3.94
C MET A 100 -4.86 -10.04 -4.31
N ASP A 101 -3.63 -9.58 -4.19
CA ASP A 101 -2.43 -10.39 -4.44
C ASP A 101 -2.41 -11.61 -3.51
N LEU A 102 -2.64 -11.41 -2.23
CA LEU A 102 -2.66 -12.49 -1.25
C LEU A 102 -3.81 -13.48 -1.41
N THR A 103 -4.92 -13.11 -2.02
CA THR A 103 -6.12 -13.96 -2.14
C THR A 103 -6.34 -14.54 -3.52
N ARG A 104 -6.03 -13.78 -4.58
CA ARG A 104 -6.28 -14.16 -5.98
C ARG A 104 -5.10 -14.88 -6.61
N PHE A 105 -3.86 -14.57 -6.19
CA PHE A 105 -2.66 -15.17 -6.76
C PHE A 105 -1.96 -16.08 -5.74
N PRO A 106 -2.56 -17.26 -5.47
CA PRO A 106 -2.09 -18.12 -4.37
C PRO A 106 -0.78 -18.84 -4.67
N GLY A 107 -0.42 -18.97 -5.93
CA GLY A 107 0.62 -19.87 -6.36
C GLY A 107 2.00 -19.24 -6.44
N SER A 108 2.98 -20.06 -6.13
CA SER A 108 4.40 -19.83 -6.44
C SER A 108 4.92 -20.83 -7.48
N SER A 109 4.02 -21.59 -8.11
CA SER A 109 4.36 -22.60 -9.12
C SER A 109 3.53 -22.43 -10.39
N ALA A 110 4.05 -22.91 -11.51
CA ALA A 110 3.35 -22.89 -12.81
C ALA A 110 2.00 -23.64 -12.79
N GLN A 111 1.79 -24.55 -11.84
CA GLN A 111 0.54 -25.28 -11.66
C GLN A 111 -0.53 -24.47 -10.94
N ASP A 112 -0.14 -23.44 -10.21
CA ASP A 112 -1.02 -22.60 -9.39
C ASP A 112 -1.25 -21.22 -10.01
N LEU A 113 -0.96 -21.06 -11.31
CA LEU A 113 -1.19 -19.82 -12.02
C LEU A 113 -2.68 -19.46 -12.01
N SER A 114 -3.00 -18.28 -11.54
CA SER A 114 -4.32 -17.70 -11.67
C SER A 114 -4.23 -16.34 -12.36
N ALA A 115 -5.27 -16.00 -13.10
CA ALA A 115 -5.36 -14.73 -13.81
C ALA A 115 -6.59 -13.94 -13.36
N LEU A 116 -6.59 -12.66 -13.64
CA LEU A 116 -7.79 -11.84 -13.54
C LEU A 116 -8.76 -12.25 -14.67
N GLU A 117 -10.03 -12.31 -14.36
CA GLU A 117 -11.04 -12.91 -15.26
C GLU A 117 -11.50 -11.91 -16.35
N CYS A 118 -11.41 -10.62 -16.07
CA CYS A 118 -11.89 -9.57 -16.97
C CYS A 118 -11.08 -8.27 -16.86
N PRO A 119 -11.14 -7.39 -17.89
CA PRO A 119 -10.46 -6.09 -17.89
C PRO A 119 -10.83 -5.20 -16.70
N GLU A 120 -12.05 -5.30 -16.20
CA GLU A 120 -12.54 -4.51 -15.06
C GLU A 120 -11.85 -4.91 -13.76
N GLU A 121 -11.47 -6.17 -13.59
CA GLU A 121 -10.65 -6.61 -12.46
C GLU A 121 -9.22 -6.06 -12.55
N LEU A 122 -8.63 -6.06 -13.74
CA LEU A 122 -7.32 -5.46 -13.97
C LEU A 122 -7.35 -3.93 -13.72
N ASP A 123 -8.42 -3.26 -14.18
CA ASP A 123 -8.61 -1.83 -13.94
C ASP A 123 -8.73 -1.52 -12.45
N ARG A 124 -9.46 -2.34 -11.70
CA ARG A 124 -9.62 -2.24 -10.25
C ARG A 124 -8.30 -2.53 -9.52
N TYR A 125 -7.60 -3.58 -9.89
CA TYR A 125 -6.31 -3.94 -9.33
C TYR A 125 -5.29 -2.80 -9.50
N THR A 126 -5.13 -2.31 -10.74
CA THR A 126 -4.19 -1.21 -11.03
C THR A 126 -4.59 0.09 -10.34
N TYR A 127 -5.89 0.32 -10.09
CA TYR A 127 -6.34 1.42 -9.24
C TYR A 127 -5.86 1.25 -7.80
N TYR A 128 -6.07 0.09 -7.19
CA TYR A 128 -5.69 -0.15 -5.80
C TYR A 128 -4.18 -0.04 -5.59
N VAL A 129 -3.35 -0.66 -6.43
CA VAL A 129 -1.90 -0.69 -6.21
C VAL A 129 -1.17 0.58 -6.66
N ALA A 130 -1.74 1.38 -7.55
CA ALA A 130 -1.05 2.55 -8.10
C ALA A 130 -1.95 3.75 -8.41
N GLY A 131 -3.15 3.56 -8.93
CA GLY A 131 -4.07 4.65 -9.28
C GLY A 131 -4.42 5.51 -8.06
N CYS A 132 -4.73 4.90 -6.92
CA CYS A 132 -5.03 5.60 -5.67
C CYS A 132 -3.83 6.42 -5.16
N VAL A 133 -2.60 5.97 -5.41
CA VAL A 133 -1.39 6.73 -5.07
C VAL A 133 -1.29 8.00 -5.91
N GLY A 134 -1.61 7.93 -7.20
CA GLY A 134 -1.67 9.09 -8.09
C GLY A 134 -2.73 10.11 -7.65
N GLU A 135 -3.89 9.64 -7.24
CA GLU A 135 -4.96 10.47 -6.66
C GLU A 135 -4.50 11.13 -5.36
N PHE A 136 -3.97 10.35 -4.42
CA PHE A 136 -3.43 10.83 -3.15
C PHE A 136 -2.37 11.92 -3.36
N TRP A 137 -1.42 11.65 -4.25
CA TRP A 137 -0.34 12.59 -4.55
C TRP A 137 -0.88 13.92 -5.06
N THR A 138 -1.84 13.88 -5.98
CA THR A 138 -2.50 15.07 -6.54
C THR A 138 -3.20 15.88 -5.44
N ARG A 139 -4.01 15.22 -4.61
CA ARG A 139 -4.72 15.88 -3.50
C ARG A 139 -3.76 16.51 -2.48
N MET A 140 -2.64 15.86 -2.18
CA MET A 140 -1.60 16.39 -1.31
C MET A 140 -0.90 17.61 -1.93
N VAL A 141 -0.57 17.56 -3.21
CA VAL A 141 0.08 18.68 -3.93
C VAL A 141 -0.86 19.89 -3.97
N CYS A 142 -2.13 19.71 -4.32
CA CYS A 142 -3.11 20.79 -4.34
C CYS A 142 -3.30 21.42 -2.95
N ALA A 143 -3.25 20.62 -1.88
CA ALA A 143 -3.42 21.13 -0.53
C ALA A 143 -2.22 21.96 -0.03
N HIS A 144 -0.99 21.63 -0.46
CA HIS A 144 0.24 22.19 0.12
C HIS A 144 1.04 23.10 -0.83
N ARG A 145 0.73 23.12 -2.13
CA ARG A 145 1.44 23.93 -3.12
C ARG A 145 0.59 25.07 -3.63
N ARG A 146 0.87 26.29 -3.20
CA ARG A 146 0.16 27.51 -3.64
C ARG A 146 0.08 27.63 -5.17
N ALA A 147 1.14 27.24 -5.88
CA ALA A 147 1.17 27.24 -7.34
C ALA A 147 0.11 26.32 -7.97
N MET A 148 -0.39 25.33 -7.23
CA MET A 148 -1.38 24.35 -7.70
C MET A 148 -2.77 24.59 -7.08
N ALA A 149 -2.95 25.63 -6.26
CA ALA A 149 -4.22 25.93 -5.59
C ALA A 149 -5.37 26.24 -6.55
N HIS A 150 -5.05 26.63 -7.81
CA HIS A 150 -6.03 26.92 -8.86
C HIS A 150 -6.45 25.68 -9.68
N TRP A 151 -5.85 24.52 -9.41
CA TRP A 151 -6.19 23.30 -10.14
C TRP A 151 -7.59 22.81 -9.77
N ASP A 152 -8.30 22.31 -10.76
CA ASP A 152 -9.46 21.47 -10.53
C ASP A 152 -8.98 20.11 -9.96
N VAL A 153 -9.15 19.94 -8.66
CA VAL A 153 -8.60 18.81 -7.92
C VAL A 153 -9.16 17.48 -8.43
N ASP A 154 -10.44 17.42 -8.76
CA ASP A 154 -11.07 16.16 -9.21
C ASP A 154 -10.59 15.77 -10.61
N ARG A 155 -10.51 16.75 -11.52
CA ARG A 155 -9.96 16.54 -12.86
C ARG A 155 -8.49 16.10 -12.80
N MET A 156 -7.69 16.76 -11.99
CA MET A 156 -6.26 16.43 -11.84
C MET A 156 -6.06 15.09 -11.15
N SER A 157 -6.90 14.75 -10.17
CA SER A 157 -6.89 13.42 -9.53
C SER A 157 -7.20 12.32 -10.53
N ALA A 158 -8.17 12.51 -11.41
CA ALA A 158 -8.47 11.55 -12.48
C ALA A 158 -7.27 11.34 -13.44
N ILE A 159 -6.48 12.40 -13.70
CA ILE A 159 -5.23 12.30 -14.47
C ILE A 159 -4.18 11.52 -13.65
N GLY A 160 -4.03 11.82 -12.36
CA GLY A 160 -3.14 11.12 -11.46
C GLY A 160 -3.44 9.63 -11.37
N VAL A 161 -4.71 9.27 -11.28
CA VAL A 161 -5.17 7.86 -11.32
C VAL A 161 -4.74 7.18 -12.61
N ARG A 162 -5.01 7.79 -13.77
CA ARG A 162 -4.60 7.21 -15.07
C ARG A 162 -3.10 7.04 -15.19
N PHE A 163 -2.33 8.01 -14.70
CA PHE A 163 -0.88 7.94 -14.68
C PHE A 163 -0.39 6.77 -13.82
N GLY A 164 -0.91 6.63 -12.60
CA GLY A 164 -0.59 5.52 -11.70
C GLY A 164 -0.92 4.16 -12.33
N LYS A 165 -2.13 3.99 -12.86
CA LYS A 165 -2.53 2.77 -13.58
C LYS A 165 -1.61 2.45 -14.75
N GLY A 166 -1.22 3.45 -15.55
CA GLY A 166 -0.30 3.28 -16.68
C GLY A 166 1.08 2.81 -16.24
N LEU A 167 1.62 3.35 -15.14
CA LEU A 167 2.88 2.87 -14.56
C LEU A 167 2.78 1.41 -14.12
N GLN A 168 1.69 1.03 -13.45
CA GLN A 168 1.50 -0.35 -13.00
C GLN A 168 1.35 -1.32 -14.16
N LEU A 169 0.59 -0.97 -15.20
CA LEU A 169 0.49 -1.78 -16.41
C LEU A 169 1.85 -1.96 -17.08
N THR A 170 2.67 -0.92 -17.10
CA THR A 170 4.06 -1.00 -17.62
C THR A 170 4.91 -1.98 -16.80
N ASN A 171 4.78 -1.95 -15.47
CA ASN A 171 5.48 -2.89 -14.59
C ASN A 171 5.02 -4.32 -14.83
N ILE A 172 3.70 -4.58 -14.92
CA ILE A 172 3.14 -5.90 -15.21
C ILE A 172 3.72 -6.46 -16.53
N VAL A 173 3.71 -5.66 -17.59
CA VAL A 173 4.25 -6.10 -18.90
C VAL A 173 5.75 -6.34 -18.84
N LYS A 174 6.49 -5.50 -18.12
CA LYS A 174 7.95 -5.63 -17.96
C LYS A 174 8.33 -6.88 -17.17
N ASP A 175 7.57 -7.19 -16.12
CA ASP A 175 7.86 -8.32 -15.24
C ASP A 175 7.38 -9.65 -15.83
N LEU A 176 6.42 -9.63 -16.77
CA LEU A 176 5.85 -10.83 -17.41
C LEU A 176 6.93 -11.76 -17.98
N ALA A 177 7.94 -11.21 -18.65
CA ALA A 177 9.00 -12.02 -19.25
C ALA A 177 9.85 -12.73 -18.18
N ARG A 178 10.07 -12.09 -17.03
CA ARG A 178 10.79 -12.67 -15.90
C ARG A 178 9.95 -13.74 -15.20
N ASP A 179 8.68 -13.46 -14.98
CA ASP A 179 7.76 -14.32 -14.24
C ASP A 179 7.40 -15.60 -15.01
N LEU A 180 7.48 -15.57 -16.37
CA LEU A 180 7.32 -16.75 -17.21
C LEU A 180 8.57 -17.65 -17.27
N HIS A 181 9.74 -17.17 -16.82
CA HIS A 181 11.00 -17.92 -16.83
C HIS A 181 11.37 -18.53 -15.48
N ASN A 182 10.63 -18.20 -14.41
CA ASN A 182 10.77 -18.75 -13.05
C ASN A 182 9.69 -19.81 -12.78
#